data_a8275b4e369632082fb56a5967735803
#
_entry.id   a8275b4e369632082fb56a5967735803
#
_cell.length_a   1.000
_cell.length_b   1.000
_cell.length_c   1.000
_cell.angle_alpha   90.00
_cell.angle_beta   90.00
_cell.angle_gamma   90.00
#
_symmetry.space_group_name_H-M   'P 1'
#
loop_
_entity.id
_entity.type
_entity.pdbx_description
1 polymer ?
#
loop_
_entity_poly.entity_id
_entity_poly.type
_entity_poly.pdbx_seq_one_letter_code
_entity_poly.pdbx_strand_id
1 'polypeptide(L)'
;MIRYALAACGLLAAPIALATPHDTSDVNWTGSLASLNGATPAAGRLVVQPYVFYSETRNAFDNHGDRHRVTPSRSWRSIAVVTYGITDRFAATIVPSVSRASSAGQSTDGINSGDTSIRFQYMLQAPNADGTRAAFSLVAGHRFAVGRYDRLSSNGFNGGGSGVEGNNFAALYQQWFWLGNGRPLRVRANLGWAPRPGHVSLRGASVYGTGHGFVGAASPGSNVNALVAAEYSIDHRWGLAMDLGWSHDSQTSVHGFDGQGFAVSSTSGPSARWYASPALEYHLSSSVGFIAGAEFAFAGRNSAASVTPQASVVMVF
;
A
#
# COMPACT_ATOMS: atom_id res chain seq x y z
N MET A 1 -3.78 18.56 -28.43
CA MET A 1 -5.09 18.81 -27.78
C MET A 1 -5.69 17.47 -27.42
N ILE A 2 -5.51 17.02 -26.18
CA ILE A 2 -6.04 15.74 -25.68
C ILE A 2 -7.30 16.08 -24.89
N ARG A 3 -8.46 15.63 -25.40
CA ARG A 3 -9.75 15.76 -24.73
C ARG A 3 -9.85 14.67 -23.67
N TYR A 4 -9.86 15.04 -22.39
CA TYR A 4 -10.18 14.15 -21.29
C TYR A 4 -11.69 13.93 -21.28
N ALA A 5 -12.13 12.70 -21.56
CA ALA A 5 -13.48 12.27 -21.31
C ALA A 5 -13.62 11.90 -19.84
N LEU A 6 -14.25 12.74 -19.04
CA LEU A 6 -14.75 12.39 -17.71
C LEU A 6 -15.93 11.45 -17.90
N ALA A 7 -15.75 10.16 -17.66
CA ALA A 7 -16.84 9.21 -17.48
C ALA A 7 -17.45 9.44 -16.09
N ALA A 8 -18.61 10.09 -16.03
CA ALA A 8 -19.42 10.19 -14.84
C ALA A 8 -20.03 8.81 -14.54
N CYS A 9 -19.55 8.13 -13.48
CA CYS A 9 -20.24 6.98 -12.91
C CYS A 9 -21.56 7.47 -12.28
N GLY A 10 -22.67 7.28 -13.00
CA GLY A 10 -24.01 7.47 -12.46
C GLY A 10 -24.29 6.45 -11.36
N LEU A 11 -24.44 6.91 -10.13
CA LEU A 11 -24.96 6.14 -9.01
C LEU A 11 -26.45 5.85 -9.29
N LEU A 12 -26.77 4.65 -9.71
CA LEU A 12 -28.16 4.15 -9.78
C LEU A 12 -28.68 3.97 -8.35
N ALA A 13 -29.57 4.85 -7.93
CA ALA A 13 -30.37 4.67 -6.72
C ALA A 13 -31.35 3.50 -6.96
N ALA A 14 -31.03 2.33 -6.46
CA ALA A 14 -31.97 1.20 -6.40
C ALA A 14 -32.98 1.44 -5.29
N PRO A 15 -34.27 1.03 -5.48
CA PRO A 15 -35.33 1.17 -4.47
C PRO A 15 -34.96 0.36 -3.21
N ILE A 16 -35.12 0.97 -2.03
CA ILE A 16 -34.94 0.33 -0.73
C ILE A 16 -36.13 -0.62 -0.53
N ALA A 17 -35.96 -1.89 -0.93
CA ALA A 17 -36.80 -2.95 -0.42
C ALA A 17 -36.34 -3.19 1.07
N LEU A 18 -37.30 -3.29 1.99
CA LEU A 18 -37.08 -3.76 3.36
C LEU A 18 -36.69 -5.24 3.27
N ALA A 19 -35.43 -5.49 3.00
CA ALA A 19 -34.88 -6.84 2.93
C ALA A 19 -34.76 -7.40 4.33
N THR A 20 -35.16 -8.64 4.53
CA THR A 20 -34.78 -9.42 5.74
C THR A 20 -33.26 -9.42 5.88
N PRO A 21 -32.72 -9.23 7.10
CA PRO A 21 -31.28 -9.27 7.33
C PRO A 21 -30.69 -10.59 6.79
N HIS A 22 -29.60 -10.50 6.05
CA HIS A 22 -28.88 -11.65 5.55
C HIS A 22 -28.15 -12.38 6.69
N ASP A 23 -28.09 -13.70 6.62
CA ASP A 23 -27.30 -14.49 7.57
C ASP A 23 -25.79 -14.30 7.26
N THR A 24 -25.06 -13.76 8.22
CA THR A 24 -23.63 -13.51 8.14
C THR A 24 -22.80 -14.53 8.93
N SER A 25 -23.43 -15.53 9.55
CA SER A 25 -22.77 -16.46 10.50
C SER A 25 -21.68 -17.29 9.86
N ASP A 26 -21.76 -17.56 8.55
CA ASP A 26 -20.79 -18.31 7.76
C ASP A 26 -19.94 -17.44 6.82
N VAL A 27 -19.92 -16.12 7.05
CA VAL A 27 -19.15 -15.17 6.22
C VAL A 27 -17.92 -14.70 6.98
N ASN A 28 -16.75 -15.03 6.47
CA ASN A 28 -15.47 -14.57 7.00
C ASN A 28 -14.72 -13.75 5.94
N TRP A 29 -13.88 -12.83 6.39
CA TRP A 29 -13.07 -11.97 5.54
C TRP A 29 -11.64 -11.85 6.09
N THR A 30 -10.66 -12.18 5.29
CA THR A 30 -9.23 -11.92 5.61
C THR A 30 -8.88 -10.47 5.26
N GLY A 31 -9.50 -9.94 4.25
CA GLY A 31 -9.15 -8.68 3.62
C GLY A 31 -8.39 -8.89 2.33
N SER A 32 -8.50 -7.97 1.37
CA SER A 32 -7.69 -8.01 0.16
C SER A 32 -6.21 -7.70 0.45
N LEU A 33 -5.33 -7.93 -0.52
CA LEU A 33 -3.88 -7.79 -0.33
C LEU A 33 -3.42 -6.33 -0.14
N ALA A 34 -4.12 -5.37 -0.75
CA ALA A 34 -3.65 -3.98 -0.80
C ALA A 34 -4.63 -2.98 -0.16
N SER A 35 -5.95 -3.27 -0.12
CA SER A 35 -6.92 -2.29 0.38
C SER A 35 -6.99 -2.25 1.90
N LEU A 36 -7.10 -1.03 2.43
CA LEU A 36 -7.42 -0.81 3.84
C LEU A 36 -8.89 -1.14 4.11
N ASN A 37 -9.17 -1.61 5.33
CA ASN A 37 -10.51 -1.91 5.78
C ASN A 37 -11.29 -0.61 6.06
N GLY A 38 -12.48 -0.47 5.49
CA GLY A 38 -13.35 0.68 5.72
C GLY A 38 -14.01 0.71 7.10
N ALA A 39 -14.07 -0.44 7.79
CA ALA A 39 -14.56 -0.54 9.16
C ALA A 39 -13.41 -0.69 10.15
N THR A 40 -13.55 -0.09 11.33
CA THR A 40 -12.62 -0.25 12.46
C THR A 40 -12.86 -1.57 13.19
N PRO A 41 -11.84 -2.20 13.79
CA PRO A 41 -12.05 -3.26 14.76
C PRO A 41 -12.91 -2.74 15.92
N ALA A 42 -13.70 -3.63 16.54
CA ALA A 42 -14.46 -3.29 17.75
C ALA A 42 -13.52 -2.85 18.89
N ALA A 43 -14.07 -2.09 19.85
CA ALA A 43 -13.33 -1.64 21.03
C ALA A 43 -12.66 -2.81 21.76
N GLY A 44 -11.37 -2.65 22.11
CA GLY A 44 -10.55 -3.66 22.79
C GLY A 44 -10.00 -4.78 21.89
N ARG A 45 -10.40 -4.87 20.62
CA ARG A 45 -9.88 -5.88 19.69
C ARG A 45 -8.51 -5.49 19.14
N LEU A 46 -7.61 -6.46 19.18
CA LEU A 46 -6.30 -6.37 18.54
C LEU A 46 -6.29 -7.22 17.26
N VAL A 47 -5.90 -6.61 16.14
CA VAL A 47 -5.71 -7.30 14.86
C VAL A 47 -4.23 -7.25 14.50
N VAL A 48 -3.61 -8.40 14.30
CA VAL A 48 -2.22 -8.53 13.88
C VAL A 48 -2.18 -9.20 12.51
N GLN A 49 -1.58 -8.50 11.55
CA GLN A 49 -1.52 -8.97 10.17
C GLN A 49 -0.11 -8.80 9.59
N PRO A 50 0.78 -9.80 9.77
CA PRO A 50 2.07 -9.84 9.09
C PRO A 50 1.90 -10.16 7.61
N TYR A 51 2.64 -9.44 6.78
CA TYR A 51 2.77 -9.68 5.33
C TYR A 51 4.20 -10.05 4.97
N VAL A 52 4.34 -10.86 3.95
CA VAL A 52 5.61 -11.12 3.26
C VAL A 52 5.40 -10.84 1.78
N PHE A 53 6.33 -10.07 1.19
CA PHE A 53 6.35 -9.70 -0.21
C PHE A 53 7.67 -10.18 -0.82
N TYR A 54 7.60 -10.73 -2.03
CA TYR A 54 8.76 -10.99 -2.85
C TYR A 54 8.56 -10.29 -4.20
N SER A 55 9.30 -9.23 -4.46
CA SER A 55 9.18 -8.49 -5.72
C SER A 55 10.31 -8.86 -6.66
N GLU A 56 9.96 -9.13 -7.93
CA GLU A 56 10.90 -9.27 -9.01
C GLU A 56 10.60 -8.22 -10.09
N THR A 57 11.63 -7.46 -10.47
CA THR A 57 11.56 -6.44 -11.53
C THR A 57 12.54 -6.82 -12.62
N ARG A 58 12.06 -7.06 -13.83
CA ARG A 58 12.86 -7.31 -15.05
C ARG A 58 12.60 -6.30 -16.14
N ASN A 59 11.53 -5.51 -15.98
CA ASN A 59 11.12 -4.49 -16.91
C ASN A 59 10.69 -3.23 -16.15
N ALA A 60 10.73 -2.09 -16.84
CA ALA A 60 10.21 -0.83 -16.36
C ALA A 60 9.38 -0.16 -17.45
N PHE A 61 8.53 0.76 -17.06
CA PHE A 61 7.82 1.68 -17.94
C PHE A 61 8.58 2.99 -17.99
N ASP A 62 8.84 3.50 -19.18
CA ASP A 62 9.47 4.80 -19.39
C ASP A 62 8.49 5.97 -19.19
N ASN A 63 8.89 7.19 -19.56
CA ASN A 63 8.05 8.38 -19.44
C ASN A 63 6.87 8.43 -20.44
N HIS A 64 6.86 7.58 -21.46
CA HIS A 64 5.76 7.44 -22.44
C HIS A 64 4.82 6.27 -22.08
N GLY A 65 5.25 5.41 -21.17
CA GLY A 65 4.52 4.20 -20.76
C GLY A 65 4.97 2.95 -21.54
N ASP A 66 6.04 3.06 -22.33
CA ASP A 66 6.57 1.94 -23.07
C ASP A 66 7.38 1.02 -22.14
N ARG A 67 7.14 -0.29 -22.26
CA ARG A 67 7.79 -1.29 -21.43
C ARG A 67 9.12 -1.71 -22.04
N HIS A 68 10.20 -1.58 -21.27
CA HIS A 68 11.56 -1.98 -21.70
C HIS A 68 12.24 -2.84 -20.62
N ARG A 69 13.26 -3.60 -21.03
CA ARG A 69 14.06 -4.41 -20.09
C ARG A 69 14.97 -3.52 -19.26
N VAL A 70 15.10 -3.89 -17.99
CA VAL A 70 16.05 -3.29 -17.05
C VAL A 70 16.92 -4.39 -16.41
N THR A 71 18.00 -4.00 -15.75
CA THR A 71 18.78 -4.91 -14.91
C THR A 71 17.87 -5.57 -13.88
N PRO A 72 17.80 -6.92 -13.85
CA PRO A 72 16.91 -7.59 -12.93
C PRO A 72 17.21 -7.24 -11.46
N SER A 73 16.16 -6.93 -10.71
CA SER A 73 16.25 -6.71 -9.27
C SER A 73 15.23 -7.56 -8.54
N ARG A 74 15.56 -7.95 -7.32
CA ARG A 74 14.73 -8.74 -6.42
C ARG A 74 14.73 -8.10 -5.06
N SER A 75 13.59 -8.16 -4.39
CA SER A 75 13.50 -7.71 -3.01
C SER A 75 12.55 -8.56 -2.19
N TRP A 76 12.90 -8.77 -0.94
CA TRP A 76 12.05 -9.26 0.11
C TRP A 76 11.67 -8.09 1.01
N ARG A 77 10.39 -8.01 1.36
CA ARG A 77 9.90 -7.09 2.36
C ARG A 77 8.91 -7.80 3.26
N SER A 78 8.98 -7.54 4.55
CA SER A 78 7.94 -7.92 5.50
C SER A 78 7.47 -6.68 6.23
N ILE A 79 6.16 -6.60 6.45
CA ILE A 79 5.53 -5.60 7.30
C ILE A 79 4.64 -6.30 8.32
N ALA A 80 4.46 -5.71 9.49
CA ALA A 80 3.44 -6.14 10.42
C ALA A 80 2.42 -5.01 10.56
N VAL A 81 1.17 -5.24 10.17
CA VAL A 81 0.08 -4.31 10.40
C VAL A 81 -0.58 -4.69 11.73
N VAL A 82 -0.38 -3.87 12.76
CA VAL A 82 -0.92 -4.10 14.10
C VAL A 82 -1.94 -3.01 14.39
N THR A 83 -3.22 -3.37 14.46
CA THR A 83 -4.34 -2.46 14.64
C THR A 83 -5.07 -2.75 15.93
N TYR A 84 -5.28 -1.73 16.75
CA TYR A 84 -6.04 -1.81 17.97
C TYR A 84 -7.30 -0.92 17.89
N GLY A 85 -8.46 -1.51 18.17
CA GLY A 85 -9.73 -0.79 18.31
C GLY A 85 -9.77 -0.08 19.65
N ILE A 86 -9.61 1.24 19.66
CA ILE A 86 -9.68 2.06 20.89
C ILE A 86 -11.14 2.23 21.30
N THR A 87 -11.99 2.48 20.33
CA THR A 87 -13.46 2.47 20.44
C THR A 87 -14.02 1.75 19.21
N ASP A 88 -15.33 1.51 19.15
CA ASP A 88 -15.98 0.91 17.98
C ASP A 88 -15.84 1.77 16.71
N ARG A 89 -15.43 3.04 16.84
CA ARG A 89 -15.27 3.98 15.71
C ARG A 89 -13.86 4.53 15.57
N PHE A 90 -12.95 4.24 16.49
CA PHE A 90 -11.60 4.78 16.47
C PHE A 90 -10.57 3.69 16.70
N ALA A 91 -9.61 3.59 15.78
CA ALA A 91 -8.55 2.61 15.83
C ALA A 91 -7.18 3.25 15.59
N ALA A 92 -6.15 2.68 16.19
CA ALA A 92 -4.75 3.01 15.94
C ALA A 92 -4.04 1.81 15.29
N THR A 93 -3.17 2.10 14.33
CA THR A 93 -2.38 1.09 13.62
C THR A 93 -0.91 1.48 13.61
N ILE A 94 -0.02 0.53 13.91
CA ILE A 94 1.43 0.66 13.69
C ILE A 94 1.87 -0.30 12.60
N VAL A 95 2.79 0.16 11.72
CA VAL A 95 3.28 -0.63 10.58
C VAL A 95 4.80 -0.56 10.52
N PRO A 96 5.53 -1.36 11.30
CA PRO A 96 6.96 -1.57 11.11
C PRO A 96 7.24 -2.39 9.85
N SER A 97 8.44 -2.23 9.30
CA SER A 97 8.87 -2.98 8.12
C SER A 97 10.34 -3.36 8.16
N VAL A 98 10.66 -4.46 7.48
CA VAL A 98 12.03 -4.90 7.21
C VAL A 98 12.15 -5.32 5.75
N SER A 99 13.36 -5.23 5.20
CA SER A 99 13.57 -5.56 3.78
C SER A 99 14.98 -6.07 3.50
N ARG A 100 15.10 -6.75 2.36
CA ARG A 100 16.37 -7.13 1.73
C ARG A 100 16.21 -7.02 0.22
N ALA A 101 17.23 -6.50 -0.46
CA ALA A 101 17.21 -6.34 -1.91
C ALA A 101 18.49 -6.81 -2.57
N SER A 102 18.42 -7.15 -3.85
CA SER A 102 19.59 -7.51 -4.67
C SER A 102 19.37 -7.11 -6.13
N SER A 103 20.46 -6.73 -6.79
CA SER A 103 20.51 -6.49 -8.24
C SER A 103 21.97 -6.50 -8.71
N ALA A 104 22.24 -6.91 -9.95
CA ALA A 104 23.55 -6.87 -10.58
C ALA A 104 24.69 -7.52 -9.75
N GLY A 105 24.41 -8.62 -9.03
CA GLY A 105 25.38 -9.30 -8.19
C GLY A 105 25.64 -8.66 -6.83
N GLN A 106 25.05 -7.53 -6.54
CA GLN A 106 25.10 -6.89 -5.22
C GLN A 106 23.81 -7.20 -4.44
N SER A 107 23.90 -7.26 -3.13
CA SER A 107 22.75 -7.47 -2.24
C SER A 107 22.94 -6.70 -0.94
N THR A 108 21.84 -6.50 -0.23
CA THR A 108 21.87 -6.03 1.16
C THR A 108 22.78 -6.93 2.00
N ASP A 109 23.64 -6.36 2.82
CA ASP A 109 24.58 -7.10 3.68
C ASP A 109 23.87 -7.90 4.79
N GLY A 110 22.66 -7.48 5.18
CA GLY A 110 21.82 -8.13 6.17
C GLY A 110 20.33 -7.87 5.93
N ILE A 111 19.60 -7.59 7.00
CA ILE A 111 18.20 -7.16 6.96
C ILE A 111 18.15 -5.67 7.31
N ASN A 112 17.53 -4.88 6.43
CA ASN A 112 17.32 -3.46 6.65
C ASN A 112 16.02 -3.22 7.42
N SER A 113 16.06 -2.39 8.47
CA SER A 113 14.86 -1.80 9.03
C SER A 113 14.32 -0.73 8.07
N GLY A 114 13.03 -0.76 7.81
CA GLY A 114 12.33 0.27 7.04
C GLY A 114 11.77 1.37 7.94
N ASP A 115 11.20 2.38 7.30
CA ASP A 115 10.43 3.40 8.02
C ASP A 115 9.18 2.79 8.64
N THR A 116 8.77 3.32 9.80
CA THR A 116 7.58 2.87 10.54
C THR A 116 6.48 3.90 10.40
N SER A 117 5.25 3.45 10.18
CA SER A 117 4.09 4.35 10.13
C SER A 117 3.16 4.09 11.31
N ILE A 118 2.59 5.18 11.86
CA ILE A 118 1.46 5.13 12.77
C ILE A 118 0.28 5.78 12.07
N ARG A 119 -0.90 5.16 12.18
CA ARG A 119 -2.13 5.65 11.56
C ARG A 119 -3.26 5.60 12.57
N PHE A 120 -4.15 6.59 12.49
CA PHE A 120 -5.41 6.66 13.22
C PHE A 120 -6.54 6.65 12.22
N GLN A 121 -7.52 5.79 12.45
CA GLN A 121 -8.71 5.66 11.63
C GLN A 121 -9.93 6.05 12.45
N TYR A 122 -10.77 6.93 11.91
CA TYR A 122 -12.05 7.28 12.48
C TYR A 122 -13.18 6.90 11.54
N MET A 123 -14.11 6.07 12.00
CA MET A 123 -15.25 5.59 11.23
C MET A 123 -16.42 6.56 11.37
N LEU A 124 -16.67 7.33 10.32
CA LEU A 124 -17.77 8.30 10.23
C LEU A 124 -19.11 7.61 10.18
N GLN A 125 -19.23 6.56 9.35
CA GLN A 125 -20.41 5.74 9.20
C GLN A 125 -20.05 4.27 9.44
N ALA A 126 -20.74 3.65 10.39
CA ALA A 126 -20.61 2.24 10.66
C ALA A 126 -21.51 1.41 9.73
N PRO A 127 -21.07 0.22 9.30
CA PRO A 127 -21.95 -0.70 8.58
C PRO A 127 -23.06 -1.20 9.51
N ASN A 128 -24.14 -1.74 8.93
CA ASN A 128 -25.12 -2.56 9.66
C ASN A 128 -24.62 -4.01 9.77
N ALA A 129 -25.36 -4.86 10.48
CA ALA A 129 -24.94 -6.22 10.79
C ALA A 129 -24.68 -7.09 9.54
N ASP A 130 -25.43 -6.90 8.47
CA ASP A 130 -25.30 -7.62 7.20
C ASP A 130 -24.41 -6.91 6.15
N GLY A 131 -23.77 -5.79 6.54
CA GLY A 131 -22.82 -5.05 5.70
C GLY A 131 -23.44 -4.28 4.53
N THR A 132 -24.77 -4.28 4.37
CA THR A 132 -25.47 -3.61 3.25
C THR A 132 -25.44 -2.09 3.37
N ARG A 133 -25.33 -1.53 4.58
CA ARG A 133 -24.99 -0.12 4.78
C ARG A 133 -23.48 0.06 4.68
N ALA A 134 -23.06 1.02 3.85
CA ALA A 134 -21.66 1.32 3.67
C ALA A 134 -20.98 1.76 4.96
N ALA A 135 -19.74 1.32 5.18
CA ALA A 135 -18.81 1.92 6.13
C ALA A 135 -18.01 3.03 5.44
N PHE A 136 -17.86 4.14 6.14
CA PHE A 136 -17.02 5.26 5.73
C PHE A 136 -16.03 5.61 6.83
N SER A 137 -14.74 5.74 6.49
CA SER A 137 -13.70 6.13 7.44
C SER A 137 -12.74 7.14 6.84
N LEU A 138 -12.17 7.96 7.72
CA LEU A 138 -11.01 8.80 7.44
C LEU A 138 -9.80 8.26 8.19
N VAL A 139 -8.65 8.34 7.55
CA VAL A 139 -7.36 7.95 8.13
C VAL A 139 -6.42 9.15 8.10
N ALA A 140 -5.76 9.38 9.22
CA ALA A 140 -4.61 10.27 9.31
C ALA A 140 -3.43 9.46 9.85
N GLY A 141 -2.27 9.59 9.23
CA GLY A 141 -1.08 8.86 9.62
C GLY A 141 0.19 9.69 9.52
N HIS A 142 1.21 9.21 10.21
CA HIS A 142 2.55 9.76 10.14
C HIS A 142 3.56 8.64 9.91
N ARG A 143 4.52 8.89 9.02
CA ARG A 143 5.67 8.02 8.77
C ARG A 143 6.89 8.59 9.48
N PHE A 144 7.52 7.78 10.30
CA PHE A 144 8.78 8.08 11.00
C PHE A 144 9.94 7.53 10.20
N ALA A 145 10.94 8.36 9.93
CA ALA A 145 12.16 8.03 9.20
C ALA A 145 13.15 7.28 10.11
N VAL A 146 12.81 6.07 10.53
CA VAL A 146 13.66 5.24 11.41
C VAL A 146 14.57 4.30 10.64
N GLY A 147 14.30 4.08 9.36
CA GLY A 147 15.13 3.27 8.48
C GLY A 147 16.36 4.03 7.98
N ARG A 148 17.45 3.30 7.75
CA ARG A 148 18.67 3.89 7.20
C ARG A 148 18.47 4.30 5.75
N TYR A 149 18.80 5.52 5.37
CA TYR A 149 18.57 6.07 4.03
C TYR A 149 19.80 6.77 3.42
N ASP A 150 20.76 7.20 4.24
CA ASP A 150 22.01 7.82 3.79
C ASP A 150 23.22 7.18 4.47
N ARG A 151 24.45 7.61 4.15
CA ARG A 151 25.72 7.06 4.65
C ARG A 151 25.78 5.53 4.45
N LEU A 152 25.33 5.06 3.28
CA LEU A 152 25.16 3.64 2.96
C LEU A 152 26.48 2.92 2.61
N SER A 153 27.63 3.52 2.88
CA SER A 153 28.92 3.01 2.44
C SER A 153 28.97 2.87 0.90
N SER A 154 29.64 1.84 0.37
CA SER A 154 29.68 1.54 -1.07
C SER A 154 28.49 0.69 -1.56
N ASN A 155 27.63 0.22 -0.66
CA ASN A 155 26.52 -0.65 -0.98
C ASN A 155 25.16 0.07 -0.79
N GLY A 156 24.61 0.61 -1.90
CA GLY A 156 23.32 1.31 -1.89
C GLY A 156 22.13 0.45 -1.46
N PHE A 157 22.25 -0.89 -1.49
CA PHE A 157 21.19 -1.80 -1.03
C PHE A 157 21.06 -1.85 0.50
N ASN A 158 21.99 -1.25 1.26
CA ASN A 158 21.90 -1.17 2.72
C ASN A 158 20.90 -0.10 3.21
N GLY A 159 20.22 0.60 2.30
CA GLY A 159 19.14 1.53 2.63
C GLY A 159 17.81 0.80 2.77
N GLY A 160 17.17 0.91 3.94
CA GLY A 160 15.85 0.36 4.23
C GLY A 160 14.76 1.42 4.39
N GLY A 161 15.14 2.66 4.71
CA GLY A 161 14.25 3.80 4.87
C GLY A 161 14.33 4.79 3.72
N SER A 162 13.44 5.76 3.74
CA SER A 162 13.41 6.88 2.78
C SER A 162 14.00 8.18 3.35
N GLY A 163 14.22 8.26 4.66
CA GLY A 163 14.55 9.50 5.36
C GLY A 163 13.40 10.49 5.41
N VAL A 164 12.23 10.12 4.91
CA VAL A 164 11.06 11.01 4.82
C VAL A 164 10.22 10.89 6.08
N GLU A 165 10.14 11.97 6.84
CA GLU A 165 9.07 12.18 7.81
C GLU A 165 7.92 12.91 7.14
N GLY A 166 6.70 12.38 7.28
CA GLY A 166 5.57 12.99 6.59
C GLY A 166 4.23 12.39 6.96
N ASN A 167 3.22 13.21 6.77
CA ASN A 167 1.84 12.82 7.01
C ASN A 167 1.24 12.12 5.79
N ASN A 168 0.24 11.28 6.04
CA ASN A 168 -0.60 10.70 5.00
C ASN A 168 -2.05 10.71 5.47
N PHE A 169 -2.95 10.79 4.50
CA PHE A 169 -4.40 10.82 4.73
C PHE A 169 -5.07 9.85 3.78
N ALA A 170 -6.18 9.27 4.20
CA ALA A 170 -7.00 8.47 3.31
C ALA A 170 -8.48 8.57 3.64
N ALA A 171 -9.31 8.40 2.62
CA ALA A 171 -10.74 8.15 2.73
C ALA A 171 -11.02 6.71 2.31
N LEU A 172 -11.79 6.00 3.12
CA LEU A 172 -12.07 4.59 2.95
C LEU A 172 -13.57 4.36 2.85
N TYR A 173 -13.96 3.57 1.88
CA TYR A 173 -15.32 3.08 1.70
C TYR A 173 -15.31 1.56 1.72
N GLN A 174 -16.38 0.94 2.27
CA GLN A 174 -16.62 -0.50 2.25
C GLN A 174 -18.12 -0.79 2.29
N GLN A 175 -18.59 -1.73 1.46
CA GLN A 175 -19.97 -2.20 1.48
C GLN A 175 -20.04 -3.65 1.00
N TRP A 176 -21.04 -4.40 1.49
CA TRP A 176 -21.34 -5.74 1.00
C TRP A 176 -22.56 -5.68 0.07
N PHE A 177 -22.48 -6.46 -0.99
CA PHE A 177 -23.53 -6.67 -1.96
C PHE A 177 -23.89 -8.16 -1.97
N TRP A 178 -25.08 -8.49 -1.52
CA TRP A 178 -25.55 -9.87 -1.50
C TRP A 178 -26.00 -10.28 -2.88
N LEU A 179 -25.43 -11.37 -3.41
CA LEU A 179 -25.73 -11.92 -4.72
C LEU A 179 -26.91 -12.89 -4.65
N GLY A 180 -27.52 -13.21 -5.79
CA GLY A 180 -28.68 -14.09 -5.86
C GLY A 180 -28.47 -15.51 -5.36
N ASN A 181 -27.22 -15.94 -5.17
CA ASN A 181 -26.85 -17.23 -4.56
C ASN A 181 -26.70 -17.16 -3.03
N GLY A 182 -27.05 -16.04 -2.39
CA GLY A 182 -26.95 -15.85 -0.95
C GLY A 182 -25.54 -15.57 -0.44
N ARG A 183 -24.54 -15.39 -1.31
CA ARG A 183 -23.14 -15.07 -0.92
C ARG A 183 -22.87 -13.59 -1.13
N PRO A 184 -22.11 -12.95 -0.20
CA PRO A 184 -21.78 -11.55 -0.34
C PRO A 184 -20.53 -11.32 -1.19
N LEU A 185 -20.57 -10.21 -1.94
CA LEU A 185 -19.44 -9.54 -2.54
C LEU A 185 -19.13 -8.29 -1.71
N ARG A 186 -17.95 -8.23 -1.06
CA ARG A 186 -17.49 -7.04 -0.36
C ARG A 186 -16.69 -6.17 -1.30
N VAL A 187 -17.12 -4.92 -1.48
CA VAL A 187 -16.41 -3.92 -2.27
C VAL A 187 -15.77 -2.89 -1.35
N ARG A 188 -14.54 -2.52 -1.62
CA ARG A 188 -13.81 -1.45 -0.95
C ARG A 188 -13.31 -0.43 -1.97
N ALA A 189 -13.23 0.83 -1.55
CA ALA A 189 -12.54 1.87 -2.28
C ALA A 189 -11.70 2.69 -1.30
N ASN A 190 -10.46 2.94 -1.67
CA ASN A 190 -9.53 3.74 -0.89
C ASN A 190 -8.99 4.87 -1.76
N LEU A 191 -8.97 6.07 -1.23
CA LEU A 191 -8.32 7.23 -1.83
C LEU A 191 -7.30 7.76 -0.83
N GLY A 192 -6.03 7.75 -1.19
CA GLY A 192 -4.91 8.14 -0.35
C GLY A 192 -4.17 9.35 -0.88
N TRP A 193 -3.66 10.18 0.02
CA TRP A 193 -2.82 11.32 -0.29
C TRP A 193 -1.74 11.50 0.78
N ALA A 194 -0.49 11.61 0.33
CA ALA A 194 0.63 12.06 1.13
C ALA A 194 1.14 13.38 0.54
N PRO A 195 0.98 14.51 1.23
CA PRO A 195 1.50 15.79 0.77
C PRO A 195 3.02 15.73 0.62
N ARG A 196 3.58 16.67 -0.14
CA ARG A 196 5.04 16.80 -0.25
C ARG A 196 5.64 16.98 1.14
N PRO A 197 6.58 16.12 1.55
CA PRO A 197 7.26 16.24 2.83
C PRO A 197 8.29 17.39 2.80
N GLY A 198 8.91 17.66 3.93
CA GLY A 198 10.08 18.52 4.03
C GLY A 198 11.31 17.96 3.30
N HIS A 199 12.39 18.73 3.30
CA HIS A 199 13.66 18.30 2.77
C HIS A 199 14.27 17.20 3.63
N VAL A 200 14.92 16.23 2.96
CA VAL A 200 15.68 15.14 3.58
C VAL A 200 17.16 15.47 3.43
N SER A 201 17.87 15.70 4.55
CA SER A 201 19.33 15.91 4.52
C SER A 201 20.05 14.63 4.11
N LEU A 202 21.01 14.74 3.22
CA LEU A 202 21.78 13.60 2.68
C LEU A 202 23.27 13.79 2.91
N ARG A 203 23.93 12.71 3.35
CA ARG A 203 25.40 12.63 3.46
C ARG A 203 25.89 11.31 2.90
N GLY A 204 26.86 11.36 1.97
CA GLY A 204 27.43 10.19 1.34
C GLY A 204 26.47 9.47 0.39
N ALA A 205 26.68 8.19 0.22
CA ALA A 205 25.79 7.35 -0.58
C ALA A 205 24.41 7.23 0.10
N SER A 206 23.34 7.33 -0.69
CA SER A 206 21.97 7.32 -0.19
C SER A 206 21.02 6.56 -1.10
N VAL A 207 19.80 6.31 -0.61
CA VAL A 207 18.69 5.74 -1.40
C VAL A 207 18.24 6.65 -2.54
N TYR A 208 18.69 7.90 -2.55
CA TYR A 208 18.43 8.88 -3.61
C TYR A 208 19.49 8.86 -4.71
N GLY A 209 20.40 7.86 -4.72
CA GLY A 209 21.43 7.69 -5.75
C GLY A 209 22.64 8.60 -5.61
N THR A 210 22.84 9.24 -4.47
CA THR A 210 24.06 10.04 -4.20
C THR A 210 25.25 9.15 -3.92
N GLY A 211 26.47 9.63 -4.23
CA GLY A 211 27.73 8.89 -4.03
C GLY A 211 28.46 9.24 -2.74
N HIS A 212 29.61 8.60 -2.55
CA HIS A 212 30.50 8.86 -1.42
C HIS A 212 30.92 10.34 -1.37
N GLY A 213 30.96 10.91 -0.19
CA GLY A 213 31.34 12.32 0.03
C GLY A 213 30.26 13.36 -0.32
N PHE A 214 29.10 12.94 -0.84
CA PHE A 214 27.99 13.87 -1.10
C PHE A 214 27.49 14.56 0.17
N VAL A 215 27.19 15.86 0.07
CA VAL A 215 26.52 16.65 1.10
C VAL A 215 25.45 17.49 0.44
N GLY A 216 24.20 17.35 0.87
CA GLY A 216 23.08 18.07 0.28
C GLY A 216 21.74 17.64 0.84
N ALA A 217 20.70 17.74 0.02
CA ALA A 217 19.35 17.39 0.39
C ALA A 217 18.56 16.80 -0.79
N ALA A 218 17.60 15.95 -0.48
CA ALA A 218 16.51 15.57 -1.37
C ALA A 218 15.23 16.32 -1.01
N SER A 219 14.43 16.60 -2.04
CA SER A 219 13.06 17.12 -1.92
C SER A 219 12.12 16.09 -2.53
N PRO A 220 11.63 15.13 -1.74
CA PRO A 220 10.75 14.07 -2.22
C PRO A 220 9.41 14.61 -2.71
N GLY A 221 8.77 13.88 -3.61
CA GLY A 221 7.47 14.21 -4.17
C GLY A 221 6.31 13.96 -3.20
N SER A 222 5.12 14.46 -3.57
CA SER A 222 3.84 14.04 -2.98
C SER A 222 3.37 12.73 -3.64
N ASN A 223 2.52 11.99 -2.96
CA ASN A 223 1.88 10.78 -3.49
C ASN A 223 0.36 10.91 -3.45
N VAL A 224 -0.29 10.45 -4.49
CA VAL A 224 -1.74 10.21 -4.55
C VAL A 224 -1.95 8.77 -4.99
N ASN A 225 -2.89 8.08 -4.38
CA ASN A 225 -3.25 6.72 -4.78
C ASN A 225 -4.76 6.50 -4.68
N ALA A 226 -5.25 5.63 -5.55
CA ALA A 226 -6.63 5.16 -5.56
C ALA A 226 -6.63 3.65 -5.73
N LEU A 227 -7.54 2.97 -5.03
CA LEU A 227 -7.65 1.53 -5.07
C LEU A 227 -9.12 1.13 -4.94
N VAL A 228 -9.51 0.15 -5.74
CA VAL A 228 -10.79 -0.55 -5.61
C VAL A 228 -10.47 -2.03 -5.39
N ALA A 229 -11.14 -2.64 -4.43
CA ALA A 229 -11.04 -4.06 -4.15
C ALA A 229 -12.41 -4.71 -4.14
N ALA A 230 -12.46 -5.95 -4.59
CA ALA A 230 -13.62 -6.82 -4.51
C ALA A 230 -13.22 -8.14 -3.85
N GLU A 231 -14.02 -8.59 -2.89
CA GLU A 231 -13.81 -9.84 -2.18
C GLU A 231 -15.12 -10.63 -2.23
N TYR A 232 -15.05 -11.85 -2.75
CA TYR A 232 -16.20 -12.74 -2.88
C TYR A 232 -16.07 -13.90 -1.90
N SER A 233 -17.04 -14.04 -1.00
CA SER A 233 -17.11 -15.18 -0.08
C SER A 233 -17.70 -16.39 -0.79
N ILE A 234 -16.88 -17.40 -1.09
CA ILE A 234 -17.31 -18.65 -1.73
C ILE A 234 -18.11 -19.48 -0.73
N ASP A 235 -17.53 -19.67 0.45
CA ASP A 235 -18.12 -20.38 1.59
C ASP A 235 -17.52 -19.83 2.90
N HIS A 236 -17.75 -20.51 4.04
CA HIS A 236 -17.23 -20.10 5.35
C HIS A 236 -15.69 -20.15 5.45
N ARG A 237 -14.99 -20.84 4.53
CA ARG A 237 -13.55 -21.02 4.54
C ARG A 237 -12.84 -20.33 3.39
N TRP A 238 -13.45 -20.26 2.22
CA TRP A 238 -12.78 -19.79 1.03
C TRP A 238 -13.35 -18.47 0.52
N GLY A 239 -12.48 -17.58 0.11
CA GLY A 239 -12.80 -16.33 -0.55
C GLY A 239 -11.85 -16.05 -1.71
N LEU A 240 -12.32 -15.27 -2.65
CA LEU A 240 -11.52 -14.68 -3.73
C LEU A 240 -11.42 -13.19 -3.50
N ALA A 241 -10.23 -12.64 -3.73
CA ALA A 241 -10.01 -11.20 -3.67
C ALA A 241 -9.34 -10.70 -4.95
N MET A 242 -9.65 -9.47 -5.33
CA MET A 242 -9.03 -8.75 -6.42
C MET A 242 -8.90 -7.29 -6.03
N ASP A 243 -7.67 -6.78 -6.05
CA ASP A 243 -7.41 -5.35 -5.98
C ASP A 243 -7.05 -4.79 -7.35
N LEU A 244 -7.54 -3.59 -7.66
CA LEU A 244 -7.11 -2.78 -8.79
C LEU A 244 -6.69 -1.41 -8.25
N GLY A 245 -5.42 -1.08 -8.40
CA GLY A 245 -4.84 0.13 -7.83
C GLY A 245 -4.11 0.99 -8.83
N TRP A 246 -4.08 2.27 -8.51
CA TRP A 246 -3.31 3.29 -9.18
C TRP A 246 -2.57 4.14 -8.15
N SER A 247 -1.33 4.50 -8.46
CA SER A 247 -0.56 5.46 -7.67
C SER A 247 0.18 6.44 -8.57
N HIS A 248 0.36 7.67 -8.07
CA HIS A 248 1.13 8.71 -8.72
C HIS A 248 2.02 9.39 -7.70
N ASP A 249 3.32 9.47 -8.03
CA ASP A 249 4.30 10.24 -7.27
C ASP A 249 4.73 11.44 -8.08
N SER A 250 4.73 12.62 -7.47
CA SER A 250 5.31 13.81 -8.11
C SER A 250 6.85 13.72 -8.07
N GLN A 251 7.50 14.56 -8.86
CA GLN A 251 8.97 14.56 -8.99
C GLN A 251 9.70 14.69 -7.64
N THR A 252 10.85 14.02 -7.55
CA THR A 252 11.83 14.17 -6.48
C THR A 252 13.06 14.86 -7.03
N SER A 253 13.60 15.85 -6.32
CA SER A 253 14.86 16.52 -6.70
C SER A 253 15.93 16.31 -5.62
N VAL A 254 17.19 16.29 -6.06
CA VAL A 254 18.39 16.20 -5.21
C VAL A 254 19.31 17.34 -5.57
N HIS A 255 19.80 18.06 -4.58
CA HIS A 255 20.73 19.18 -4.74
C HIS A 255 21.80 19.12 -3.68
N GLY A 256 23.05 19.42 -4.04
CA GLY A 256 24.17 19.44 -3.10
C GLY A 256 25.51 19.49 -3.81
N PHE A 257 26.51 18.99 -3.15
CA PHE A 257 27.89 18.91 -3.66
C PHE A 257 28.40 17.48 -3.51
N ASP A 258 29.17 17.02 -4.50
CA ASP A 258 29.83 15.73 -4.42
C ASP A 258 31.07 15.78 -3.51
N GLY A 259 31.76 14.64 -3.36
CA GLY A 259 32.97 14.54 -2.52
C GLY A 259 34.18 15.33 -3.04
N GLN A 260 34.10 15.90 -4.24
CA GLN A 260 35.11 16.75 -4.86
C GLN A 260 34.73 18.24 -4.81
N GLY A 261 33.54 18.57 -4.29
CA GLY A 261 33.03 19.93 -4.16
C GLY A 261 32.30 20.46 -5.42
N PHE A 262 32.03 19.60 -6.40
CA PHE A 262 31.22 20.00 -7.58
C PHE A 262 29.74 19.98 -7.24
N ALA A 263 29.02 20.98 -7.75
CA ALA A 263 27.57 21.05 -7.58
C ALA A 263 26.86 19.89 -8.32
N VAL A 264 25.98 19.21 -7.61
CA VAL A 264 25.15 18.11 -8.11
C VAL A 264 23.70 18.53 -8.02
N SER A 265 22.98 18.44 -9.15
CA SER A 265 21.54 18.65 -9.24
C SER A 265 20.93 17.57 -10.11
N SER A 266 19.95 16.86 -9.59
CA SER A 266 19.20 15.85 -10.34
C SER A 266 17.73 15.92 -9.99
N THR A 267 16.87 15.56 -10.95
CA THR A 267 15.43 15.52 -10.75
C THR A 267 14.89 14.27 -11.43
N SER A 268 14.18 13.42 -10.68
CA SER A 268 13.39 12.34 -11.26
C SER A 268 12.11 12.91 -11.86
N GLY A 269 11.64 12.37 -12.98
CA GLY A 269 10.31 12.68 -13.48
C GLY A 269 9.22 12.19 -12.51
N PRO A 270 7.97 12.70 -12.65
CA PRO A 270 6.85 12.10 -11.95
C PRO A 270 6.64 10.66 -12.39
N SER A 271 6.17 9.81 -11.48
CA SER A 271 5.88 8.41 -11.78
C SER A 271 4.41 8.08 -11.59
N ALA A 272 3.93 7.08 -12.31
CA ALA A 272 2.60 6.53 -12.11
C ALA A 272 2.63 5.01 -12.34
N ARG A 273 1.77 4.30 -11.64
CA ARG A 273 1.67 2.83 -11.74
C ARG A 273 0.23 2.37 -11.59
N TRP A 274 -0.17 1.45 -12.48
CA TRP A 274 -1.39 0.67 -12.36
C TRP A 274 -1.04 -0.77 -12.04
N TYR A 275 -1.76 -1.37 -11.12
CA TYR A 275 -1.54 -2.75 -10.71
C TYR A 275 -2.84 -3.48 -10.42
N ALA A 276 -2.80 -4.80 -10.56
CA ALA A 276 -3.87 -5.70 -10.16
C ALA A 276 -3.30 -6.77 -9.21
N SER A 277 -4.08 -7.17 -8.20
CA SER A 277 -3.64 -8.15 -7.20
C SER A 277 -4.73 -9.20 -6.95
N PRO A 278 -4.83 -10.23 -7.81
CA PRO A 278 -5.67 -11.41 -7.54
C PRO A 278 -5.13 -12.17 -6.32
N ALA A 279 -6.05 -12.66 -5.48
CA ALA A 279 -5.70 -13.44 -4.29
C ALA A 279 -6.77 -14.47 -3.93
N LEU A 280 -6.34 -15.47 -3.18
CA LEU A 280 -7.17 -16.48 -2.54
C LEU A 280 -7.12 -16.30 -1.02
N GLU A 281 -8.29 -16.31 -0.39
CA GLU A 281 -8.45 -16.27 1.06
C GLU A 281 -8.82 -17.65 1.59
N TYR A 282 -8.27 -18.00 2.75
CA TYR A 282 -8.63 -19.20 3.49
C TYR A 282 -8.81 -18.88 4.98
N HIS A 283 -9.97 -19.20 5.51
CA HIS A 283 -10.33 -18.98 6.92
C HIS A 283 -10.20 -20.27 7.71
N LEU A 284 -9.25 -20.29 8.64
CA LEU A 284 -9.09 -21.38 9.59
C LEU A 284 -10.18 -21.31 10.69
N SER A 285 -10.51 -20.09 11.10
CA SER A 285 -11.56 -19.76 12.06
C SER A 285 -12.06 -18.33 11.81
N SER A 286 -13.04 -17.87 12.57
CA SER A 286 -13.48 -16.45 12.56
C SER A 286 -12.39 -15.47 13.04
N SER A 287 -11.35 -15.96 13.72
CA SER A 287 -10.25 -15.14 14.26
C SER A 287 -8.93 -15.30 13.50
N VAL A 288 -8.79 -16.32 12.64
CA VAL A 288 -7.54 -16.59 11.90
C VAL A 288 -7.86 -16.85 10.44
N GLY A 289 -7.29 -16.03 9.57
CA GLY A 289 -7.41 -16.17 8.13
C GLY A 289 -6.06 -16.01 7.42
N PHE A 290 -5.93 -16.62 6.25
CA PHE A 290 -4.77 -16.55 5.38
C PHE A 290 -5.19 -15.91 4.06
N ILE A 291 -4.31 -15.13 3.45
CA ILE A 291 -4.47 -14.66 2.09
C ILE A 291 -3.13 -14.78 1.35
N ALA A 292 -3.18 -15.25 0.12
CA ALA A 292 -2.02 -15.33 -0.75
C ALA A 292 -2.40 -14.97 -2.18
N GLY A 293 -1.50 -14.29 -2.88
CA GLY A 293 -1.69 -13.87 -4.26
C GLY A 293 -0.46 -13.18 -4.82
N ALA A 294 -0.64 -12.40 -5.88
CA ALA A 294 0.45 -11.64 -6.45
C ALA A 294 -0.04 -10.31 -7.02
N GLU A 295 0.75 -9.26 -6.82
CA GLU A 295 0.56 -7.98 -7.49
C GLU A 295 1.29 -7.96 -8.82
N PHE A 296 0.62 -7.50 -9.86
CA PHE A 296 1.13 -7.32 -11.21
C PHE A 296 1.04 -5.85 -11.61
N ALA A 297 2.19 -5.16 -11.73
CA ALA A 297 2.21 -3.83 -12.32
C ALA A 297 2.11 -3.97 -13.84
N PHE A 298 0.93 -3.65 -14.42
CA PHE A 298 0.63 -3.89 -15.83
C PHE A 298 0.75 -2.66 -16.73
N ALA A 299 0.69 -1.46 -16.15
CA ALA A 299 0.89 -0.20 -16.86
C ALA A 299 1.53 0.85 -15.94
N GLY A 300 2.24 1.83 -16.51
CA GLY A 300 2.88 2.85 -15.70
C GLY A 300 3.61 3.89 -16.52
N ARG A 301 4.26 4.83 -15.83
CA ARG A 301 5.20 5.83 -16.37
C ARG A 301 6.30 6.01 -15.35
N ASN A 302 7.57 6.00 -15.79
CA ASN A 302 8.76 6.09 -14.93
C ASN A 302 8.66 5.14 -13.71
N SER A 303 8.21 3.91 -13.92
CA SER A 303 7.89 2.97 -12.82
C SER A 303 8.29 1.55 -13.16
N ALA A 304 8.50 0.72 -12.12
CA ALA A 304 8.81 -0.69 -12.28
C ALA A 304 7.61 -1.48 -12.80
N ALA A 305 7.83 -2.34 -13.79
CA ALA A 305 6.88 -3.37 -14.23
C ALA A 305 7.16 -4.66 -13.43
N SER A 306 6.87 -4.64 -12.14
CA SER A 306 7.16 -5.73 -11.20
C SER A 306 6.05 -6.75 -11.11
N VAL A 307 6.44 -7.97 -10.72
CA VAL A 307 5.54 -9.01 -10.20
C VAL A 307 5.92 -9.24 -8.74
N THR A 308 4.92 -9.20 -7.86
CA THR A 308 5.13 -9.29 -6.41
C THR A 308 4.20 -10.33 -5.79
N PRO A 309 4.58 -11.65 -5.77
CA PRO A 309 3.96 -12.60 -4.89
C PRO A 309 3.95 -12.12 -3.45
N GLN A 310 2.83 -12.31 -2.76
CA GLN A 310 2.66 -11.86 -1.39
C GLN A 310 1.67 -12.73 -0.65
N ALA A 311 1.86 -12.83 0.66
CA ALA A 311 0.99 -13.58 1.55
C ALA A 311 0.88 -12.87 2.90
N SER A 312 -0.23 -13.13 3.59
CA SER A 312 -0.48 -12.60 4.91
C SER A 312 -1.31 -13.56 5.75
N VAL A 313 -1.19 -13.43 7.06
CA VAL A 313 -2.05 -14.06 8.06
C VAL A 313 -2.75 -12.96 8.84
N VAL A 314 -4.06 -13.01 8.95
CA VAL A 314 -4.84 -12.16 9.84
C VAL A 314 -5.11 -12.92 11.12
N MET A 315 -4.85 -12.29 12.26
CA MET A 315 -5.15 -12.82 13.60
C MET A 315 -5.91 -11.74 14.38
N VAL A 316 -7.03 -12.11 14.95
CA VAL A 316 -7.91 -11.24 15.77
C VAL A 316 -7.95 -11.76 17.21
N PHE A 317 -7.65 -10.88 18.16
CA PHE A 317 -7.58 -11.16 19.60
C PHE A 317 -8.60 -10.34 20.38
#